data_9b8e8e264081aeb65b4ae06e5b119b55
#
_entry.id   9b8e8e264081aeb65b4ae06e5b119b55
#
_cell.length_a   1.000
_cell.length_b   1.000
_cell.length_c   1.000
_cell.angle_alpha   90.00
_cell.angle_beta   90.00
_cell.angle_gamma   90.00
#
_symmetry.space_group_name_H-M   'P 1'
#
loop_
_entity.id
_entity.type
_entity.pdbx_description
1 polymer ?
#
loop_
_entity_poly.entity_id
_entity_poly.type
_entity_poly.pdbx_seq_one_letter_code
_entity_poly.pdbx_strand_id
1 'polypeptide(L)'
;AKINNKLVSNVLYKTNANYKGRHAKTKQQNEVAGPTSKIYAQKGTGNARHASRKAPIFVGGGIAHGPKGQLAYKTRKLNKSEKRNSIASLISEKNLNKNLLIFNDFNDEIKKTKEMFTIVKKFELSNSLIILDKSSKEKIGRSARNIPNLKVTDVNHFSAFDIVKFKKIVFTESSVKELEKRYS
;
A
#
# COMPACT_ATOMS: atom_id res chain seq x y z
N ALA A 1 8.64 22.24 -6.60
CA ALA A 1 7.71 22.46 -5.46
C ALA A 1 8.48 22.63 -4.16
N LYS A 2 7.91 23.35 -3.19
CA LYS A 2 8.51 23.49 -1.86
C LYS A 2 8.49 22.14 -1.13
N ILE A 3 9.64 21.68 -0.62
CA ILE A 3 9.74 20.39 0.07
C ILE A 3 9.12 20.51 1.46
N ASN A 4 8.19 19.63 1.78
CA ASN A 4 7.51 19.58 3.09
C ASN A 4 7.59 18.16 3.67
N ASN A 5 8.63 17.89 4.45
CA ASN A 5 8.89 16.56 5.03
C ASN A 5 7.78 16.11 6.00
N LYS A 6 7.18 17.03 6.75
CA LYS A 6 6.09 16.72 7.68
C LYS A 6 4.84 16.23 6.94
N LEU A 7 4.50 16.87 5.81
CA LEU A 7 3.39 16.44 4.95
C LEU A 7 3.67 15.05 4.35
N VAL A 8 4.87 14.84 3.82
CA VAL A 8 5.31 13.57 3.24
C VAL A 8 5.21 12.45 4.26
N SER A 9 5.77 12.63 5.47
CA SER A 9 5.70 11.64 6.54
C SER A 9 4.26 11.28 6.92
N ASN A 10 3.36 12.26 7.03
CA ASN A 10 1.95 12.02 7.34
C ASN A 10 1.25 11.21 6.25
N VAL A 11 1.49 11.54 4.98
CA VAL A 11 0.92 10.81 3.83
C VAL A 11 1.44 9.37 3.79
N LEU A 12 2.74 9.17 3.96
CA LEU A 12 3.35 7.83 4.00
C LEU A 12 2.80 6.98 5.15
N TYR A 13 2.69 7.55 6.35
CA TYR A 13 2.14 6.87 7.50
C TYR A 13 0.69 6.42 7.28
N LYS A 14 -0.18 7.32 6.80
CA LYS A 14 -1.57 7.01 6.51
C LYS A 14 -1.70 5.96 5.40
N THR A 15 -0.93 6.09 4.33
CA THR A 15 -0.94 5.14 3.20
C THR A 15 -0.48 3.75 3.64
N ASN A 16 0.61 3.65 4.41
CA ASN A 16 1.11 2.38 4.92
C ASN A 16 0.15 1.74 5.92
N ALA A 17 -0.46 2.53 6.82
CA ALA A 17 -1.45 2.05 7.76
C ALA A 17 -2.71 1.50 7.05
N ASN A 18 -3.14 2.15 5.97
CA ASN A 18 -4.28 1.68 5.16
C ASN A 18 -3.94 0.41 4.38
N TYR A 19 -2.71 0.29 3.87
CA TYR A 19 -2.24 -0.90 3.16
C TYR A 19 -2.13 -2.11 4.09
N LYS A 20 -1.55 -1.93 5.28
CA LYS A 20 -1.41 -3.00 6.28
C LYS A 20 -2.76 -3.47 6.84
N GLY A 21 -3.70 -2.55 7.02
CA GLY A 21 -4.99 -2.86 7.63
C GLY A 21 -4.87 -3.35 9.07
N ARG A 22 -5.87 -4.09 9.52
CA ARG A 22 -5.91 -4.74 10.85
C ARG A 22 -6.34 -6.19 10.70
N HIS A 23 -5.47 -7.14 11.00
CA HIS A 23 -5.74 -8.57 10.84
C HIS A 23 -6.12 -9.25 12.16
N ALA A 24 -5.71 -8.69 13.30
CA ALA A 24 -6.03 -9.26 14.61
C ALA A 24 -7.56 -9.30 14.81
N LYS A 25 -8.09 -10.51 15.02
CA LYS A 25 -9.52 -10.77 15.29
C LYS A 25 -9.64 -11.78 16.43
N THR A 26 -10.55 -11.51 17.35
CA THR A 26 -10.95 -12.43 18.40
C THR A 26 -12.41 -12.81 18.21
N LYS A 27 -12.78 -14.02 18.64
CA LYS A 27 -14.17 -14.47 18.56
C LYS A 27 -14.99 -13.78 19.66
N GLN A 28 -16.08 -13.16 19.28
CA GLN A 28 -17.09 -12.63 20.21
C GLN A 28 -18.01 -13.77 20.68
N GLN A 29 -18.83 -13.51 21.72
CA GLN A 29 -19.75 -14.49 22.28
C GLN A 29 -20.65 -15.16 21.24
N ASN A 30 -21.11 -14.41 20.24
CA ASN A 30 -21.94 -14.92 19.13
C ASN A 30 -21.16 -15.75 18.10
N GLU A 31 -19.83 -15.57 18.02
CA GLU A 31 -18.96 -16.27 17.07
C GLU A 31 -18.36 -17.57 17.64
N VAL A 32 -18.45 -17.79 18.96
CA VAL A 32 -17.98 -19.01 19.61
C VAL A 32 -18.96 -20.14 19.35
N ALA A 33 -18.45 -21.28 18.90
CA ALA A 33 -19.24 -22.50 18.78
C ALA A 33 -19.61 -23.05 20.17
N GLY A 34 -20.83 -23.50 20.34
CA GLY A 34 -21.32 -24.08 21.60
C GLY A 34 -22.84 -23.90 21.75
N PRO A 35 -23.46 -24.61 22.72
CA PRO A 35 -24.88 -24.53 22.95
C PRO A 35 -25.32 -23.11 23.36
N THR A 36 -26.48 -22.72 22.90
CA THR A 36 -27.10 -21.43 23.23
C THR A 36 -28.10 -21.52 24.38
N SER A 37 -28.45 -22.76 24.78
CA SER A 37 -29.34 -23.03 25.91
C SER A 37 -28.76 -22.56 27.23
N LYS A 38 -29.63 -22.33 28.19
CA LYS A 38 -29.26 -22.01 29.59
C LYS A 38 -28.50 -23.17 30.20
N ILE A 39 -27.41 -22.92 30.90
CA ILE A 39 -26.51 -23.95 31.43
C ILE A 39 -27.24 -24.81 32.48
N TYR A 40 -28.02 -24.20 33.38
CA TYR A 40 -28.78 -24.84 34.44
C TYR A 40 -29.98 -23.96 34.88
N ALA A 41 -30.83 -24.52 35.71
CA ALA A 41 -32.02 -23.84 36.22
C ALA A 41 -31.71 -22.55 36.96
N GLN A 42 -32.65 -21.60 36.95
CA GLN A 42 -32.49 -20.27 37.53
C GLN A 42 -32.30 -20.30 39.07
N LYS A 43 -32.87 -21.28 39.75
CA LYS A 43 -32.83 -21.47 41.21
C LYS A 43 -32.59 -22.95 41.53
N GLY A 44 -32.17 -23.25 42.74
CA GLY A 44 -32.02 -24.63 43.25
C GLY A 44 -30.67 -25.31 42.93
N THR A 45 -29.72 -24.65 42.29
CA THR A 45 -28.43 -25.24 41.91
C THR A 45 -27.26 -24.84 42.85
N GLY A 46 -27.45 -23.87 43.77
CA GLY A 46 -26.38 -23.33 44.59
C GLY A 46 -25.31 -22.52 43.89
N ASN A 47 -25.35 -22.46 42.56
CA ASN A 47 -24.36 -21.76 41.72
C ASN A 47 -24.82 -20.35 41.29
N ALA A 48 -23.86 -19.53 40.87
CA ALA A 48 -24.17 -18.23 40.28
C ALA A 48 -25.04 -18.37 39.04
N ARG A 49 -25.91 -17.39 38.78
CA ARG A 49 -26.87 -17.42 37.65
C ARG A 49 -26.16 -17.13 36.34
N HIS A 50 -26.15 -18.10 35.41
CA HIS A 50 -25.56 -17.95 34.09
C HIS A 50 -26.51 -18.40 32.98
N ALA A 51 -26.50 -17.70 31.86
CA ALA A 51 -27.33 -18.05 30.70
C ALA A 51 -26.59 -19.00 29.75
N SER A 52 -25.41 -18.62 29.29
CA SER A 52 -24.65 -19.37 28.27
C SER A 52 -23.20 -19.54 28.65
N ARG A 53 -22.63 -20.70 28.33
CA ARG A 53 -21.20 -21.01 28.53
C ARG A 53 -20.28 -20.21 27.58
N LYS A 54 -20.84 -19.57 26.57
CA LYS A 54 -20.13 -18.69 25.64
C LYS A 54 -19.80 -17.31 26.22
N ALA A 55 -20.30 -16.99 27.42
CA ALA A 55 -20.06 -15.69 28.05
C ALA A 55 -18.56 -15.48 28.34
N PRO A 56 -18.07 -14.22 28.30
CA PRO A 56 -16.64 -13.90 28.46
C PRO A 56 -16.04 -14.30 29.82
N ILE A 57 -16.88 -14.55 30.83
CA ILE A 57 -16.46 -14.97 32.17
C ILE A 57 -16.00 -16.43 32.21
N PHE A 58 -16.34 -17.24 31.23
CA PHE A 58 -15.93 -18.64 31.18
C PHE A 58 -14.67 -18.86 30.36
N VAL A 59 -13.86 -19.82 30.77
CA VAL A 59 -12.73 -20.31 29.97
C VAL A 59 -13.28 -20.87 28.64
N GLY A 60 -12.74 -20.39 27.52
CA GLY A 60 -13.26 -20.74 26.17
C GLY A 60 -14.45 -19.92 25.72
N GLY A 61 -14.96 -18.99 26.52
CA GLY A 61 -15.97 -18.02 26.12
C GLY A 61 -15.45 -16.95 25.15
N GLY A 62 -16.38 -16.15 24.61
CA GLY A 62 -16.05 -15.06 23.70
C GLY A 62 -15.33 -13.91 24.41
N ILE A 63 -14.51 -13.17 23.66
CA ILE A 63 -13.78 -12.01 24.19
C ILE A 63 -14.65 -10.75 24.06
N ALA A 64 -14.89 -10.06 25.17
CA ALA A 64 -15.56 -8.76 25.20
C ALA A 64 -14.59 -7.66 24.71
N HIS A 65 -15.07 -6.77 23.82
CA HIS A 65 -14.31 -5.64 23.29
C HIS A 65 -12.96 -5.98 22.62
N GLY A 66 -12.78 -7.23 22.20
CA GLY A 66 -11.57 -7.66 21.50
C GLY A 66 -11.44 -7.07 20.08
N PRO A 67 -10.28 -7.22 19.44
CA PRO A 67 -10.07 -6.76 18.09
C PRO A 67 -10.99 -7.50 17.11
N LYS A 68 -11.60 -6.74 16.18
CA LYS A 68 -12.59 -7.25 15.20
C LYS A 68 -12.04 -7.47 13.81
N GLY A 69 -10.72 -7.36 13.63
CA GLY A 69 -10.05 -7.55 12.34
C GLY A 69 -10.35 -6.46 11.32
N GLN A 70 -10.26 -6.84 10.06
CA GLN A 70 -10.41 -5.95 8.92
C GLN A 70 -11.80 -5.30 8.83
N LEU A 71 -12.86 -5.99 9.26
CA LEU A 71 -14.23 -5.49 9.20
C LEU A 71 -14.48 -4.20 10.01
N ALA A 72 -13.74 -4.04 11.12
CA ALA A 72 -13.86 -2.85 11.98
C ALA A 72 -12.75 -1.83 11.71
N TYR A 73 -11.88 -2.06 10.72
CA TYR A 73 -10.82 -1.13 10.39
C TYR A 73 -11.36 0.05 9.58
N LYS A 74 -11.24 1.25 10.14
CA LYS A 74 -11.55 2.49 9.42
C LYS A 74 -10.30 2.99 8.70
N THR A 75 -10.36 3.08 7.38
CA THR A 75 -9.27 3.65 6.57
C THR A 75 -9.04 5.12 6.93
N ARG A 76 -7.77 5.51 7.00
CA ARG A 76 -7.38 6.90 7.28
C ARG A 76 -7.55 7.73 6.02
N LYS A 77 -8.43 8.72 6.09
CA LYS A 77 -8.71 9.63 4.98
C LYS A 77 -7.46 10.46 4.64
N LEU A 78 -7.14 10.54 3.35
CA LEU A 78 -6.12 11.39 2.77
C LEU A 78 -6.78 12.34 1.77
N ASN A 79 -6.52 13.64 1.89
CA ASN A 79 -7.01 14.61 0.95
C ASN A 79 -6.28 14.49 -0.40
N LYS A 80 -6.96 14.80 -1.49
CA LYS A 80 -6.37 14.76 -2.84
C LYS A 80 -5.19 15.74 -2.96
N SER A 81 -5.32 16.95 -2.40
CA SER A 81 -4.26 17.95 -2.38
C SER A 81 -3.05 17.51 -1.56
N GLU A 82 -3.24 16.89 -0.38
CA GLU A 82 -2.14 16.33 0.42
C GLU A 82 -1.34 15.29 -0.36
N LYS A 83 -2.02 14.38 -1.07
CA LYS A 83 -1.37 13.38 -1.93
C LYS A 83 -0.56 14.03 -3.05
N ARG A 84 -1.16 14.98 -3.77
CA ARG A 84 -0.50 15.70 -4.88
C ARG A 84 0.73 16.44 -4.38
N ASN A 85 0.59 17.25 -3.34
CA ASN A 85 1.69 18.04 -2.79
C ASN A 85 2.82 17.16 -2.22
N SER A 86 2.51 16.00 -1.63
CA SER A 86 3.54 15.06 -1.17
C SER A 86 4.33 14.46 -2.32
N ILE A 87 3.67 14.08 -3.42
CA ILE A 87 4.34 13.56 -4.62
C ILE A 87 5.21 14.64 -5.26
N ALA A 88 4.69 15.86 -5.41
CA ALA A 88 5.46 16.98 -5.96
C ALA A 88 6.70 17.32 -5.10
N SER A 89 6.56 17.29 -3.76
CA SER A 89 7.68 17.48 -2.83
C SER A 89 8.75 16.40 -3.00
N LEU A 90 8.35 15.13 -3.10
CA LEU A 90 9.27 14.01 -3.28
C LEU A 90 9.99 14.04 -4.64
N ILE A 91 9.29 14.38 -5.72
CA ILE A 91 9.91 14.53 -7.05
C ILE A 91 10.95 15.66 -7.01
N SER A 92 10.62 16.80 -6.36
CA SER A 92 11.56 17.90 -6.20
C SER A 92 12.80 17.51 -5.40
N GLU A 93 12.64 16.73 -4.33
CA GLU A 93 13.75 16.17 -3.54
C GLU A 93 14.62 15.23 -4.38
N LYS A 94 14.02 14.33 -5.16
CA LYS A 94 14.77 13.43 -6.05
C LYS A 94 15.55 14.19 -7.13
N ASN A 95 14.97 15.26 -7.65
CA ASN A 95 15.66 16.13 -8.64
C ASN A 95 16.86 16.84 -8.00
N LEU A 96 16.71 17.43 -6.81
CA LEU A 96 17.82 18.07 -6.09
C LEU A 96 18.97 17.10 -5.81
N ASN A 97 18.63 15.85 -5.48
CA ASN A 97 19.61 14.79 -5.21
C ASN A 97 20.16 14.13 -6.50
N LYS A 98 19.84 14.64 -7.70
CA LYS A 98 20.26 14.09 -9.00
C LYS A 98 19.88 12.62 -9.19
N ASN A 99 18.80 12.18 -8.58
CA ASN A 99 18.27 10.82 -8.66
C ASN A 99 17.05 10.71 -9.60
N LEU A 100 16.80 11.74 -10.39
CA LEU A 100 15.73 11.78 -11.40
C LEU A 100 16.35 11.75 -12.79
N LEU A 101 15.88 10.84 -13.64
CA LEU A 101 16.31 10.70 -15.03
C LEU A 101 15.10 10.79 -15.95
N ILE A 102 15.28 11.38 -17.11
CA ILE A 102 14.25 11.43 -18.16
C ILE A 102 14.81 10.70 -19.39
N PHE A 103 14.04 9.75 -19.89
CA PHE A 103 14.36 9.00 -21.10
C PHE A 103 13.39 9.35 -22.22
N ASN A 104 13.83 9.19 -23.46
CA ASN A 104 12.92 9.20 -24.60
C ASN A 104 11.94 8.04 -24.49
N ASP A 105 10.80 8.15 -25.16
CA ASP A 105 9.80 7.09 -25.14
C ASP A 105 10.32 5.80 -25.79
N PHE A 106 9.87 4.68 -25.27
CA PHE A 106 10.21 3.37 -25.82
C PHE A 106 9.38 3.10 -27.09
N ASN A 107 10.03 3.18 -28.24
CA ASN A 107 9.38 2.92 -29.52
C ASN A 107 9.16 1.42 -29.75
N ASP A 108 10.14 0.60 -29.37
CA ASP A 108 10.13 -0.84 -29.60
C ASP A 108 9.62 -1.62 -28.39
N GLU A 109 9.03 -2.78 -28.67
CA GLU A 109 8.60 -3.73 -27.65
C GLU A 109 9.77 -4.58 -27.18
N ILE A 110 10.15 -4.44 -25.90
CA ILE A 110 11.20 -5.26 -25.28
C ILE A 110 10.56 -6.51 -24.68
N LYS A 111 10.67 -7.64 -25.38
CA LYS A 111 10.05 -8.92 -24.96
C LYS A 111 10.91 -9.69 -23.97
N LYS A 112 12.25 -9.62 -24.09
CA LYS A 112 13.16 -10.44 -23.30
C LYS A 112 13.68 -9.71 -22.07
N THR A 113 13.69 -10.39 -20.93
CA THR A 113 14.23 -9.86 -19.67
C THR A 113 15.72 -9.55 -19.78
N LYS A 114 16.48 -10.31 -20.60
CA LYS A 114 17.91 -10.09 -20.83
C LYS A 114 18.20 -8.73 -21.47
N GLU A 115 17.40 -8.33 -22.44
CA GLU A 115 17.52 -7.00 -23.10
C GLU A 115 17.23 -5.86 -22.09
N MET A 116 16.15 -5.99 -21.32
CA MET A 116 15.84 -5.02 -20.28
C MET A 116 16.93 -4.96 -19.21
N PHE A 117 17.50 -6.08 -18.84
CA PHE A 117 18.59 -6.13 -17.86
C PHE A 117 19.88 -5.45 -18.35
N THR A 118 20.20 -5.53 -19.65
CA THR A 118 21.33 -4.78 -20.24
C THR A 118 21.12 -3.28 -20.16
N ILE A 119 19.89 -2.79 -20.39
CA ILE A 119 19.51 -1.37 -20.22
C ILE A 119 19.68 -0.95 -18.75
N VAL A 120 19.15 -1.75 -17.82
CA VAL A 120 19.26 -1.48 -16.37
C VAL A 120 20.72 -1.39 -15.92
N LYS A 121 21.59 -2.26 -16.42
CA LYS A 121 23.04 -2.21 -16.14
C LYS A 121 23.70 -0.97 -16.74
N LYS A 122 23.42 -0.67 -18.01
CA LYS A 122 24.02 0.46 -18.74
C LYS A 122 23.76 1.80 -18.06
N PHE A 123 22.56 2.00 -17.48
CA PHE A 123 22.16 3.24 -16.82
C PHE A 123 22.27 3.15 -15.28
N GLU A 124 22.83 2.09 -14.74
CA GLU A 124 22.97 1.86 -13.28
C GLU A 124 21.64 1.97 -12.52
N LEU A 125 20.58 1.37 -13.04
CA LEU A 125 19.24 1.41 -12.49
C LEU A 125 18.95 0.25 -11.52
N SER A 126 19.94 -0.16 -10.72
CA SER A 126 19.83 -1.32 -9.82
C SER A 126 18.74 -1.19 -8.73
N ASN A 127 18.34 0.03 -8.39
CA ASN A 127 17.24 0.30 -7.46
C ASN A 127 16.43 1.49 -8.00
N SER A 128 15.50 1.20 -8.91
CA SER A 128 14.81 2.24 -9.64
C SER A 128 13.33 1.99 -9.86
N LEU A 129 12.60 3.11 -9.94
CA LEU A 129 11.20 3.19 -10.32
C LEU A 129 11.12 3.79 -11.72
N ILE A 130 10.57 3.07 -12.66
CA ILE A 130 10.32 3.56 -14.02
C ILE A 130 8.83 3.90 -14.13
N ILE A 131 8.55 5.15 -14.47
CA ILE A 131 7.20 5.67 -14.63
C ILE A 131 6.97 5.99 -16.09
N LEU A 132 5.99 5.32 -16.68
CA LEU A 132 5.69 5.36 -18.11
C LEU A 132 4.25 5.79 -18.35
N ASP A 133 3.96 6.15 -19.57
CA ASP A 133 2.59 6.18 -20.07
C ASP A 133 2.03 4.74 -20.20
N LYS A 134 0.73 4.62 -20.37
CA LYS A 134 0.06 3.31 -20.41
C LYS A 134 0.54 2.45 -21.59
N SER A 135 0.75 3.04 -22.75
CA SER A 135 1.19 2.34 -23.96
C SER A 135 2.61 1.80 -23.85
N SER A 136 3.55 2.59 -23.36
CA SER A 136 4.93 2.17 -23.13
C SER A 136 5.04 1.10 -22.01
N LYS A 137 4.18 1.19 -20.99
CA LYS A 137 4.11 0.17 -19.94
C LYS A 137 3.71 -1.21 -20.47
N GLU A 138 2.79 -1.28 -21.42
CA GLU A 138 2.38 -2.55 -22.04
C GLU A 138 3.54 -3.19 -22.82
N LYS A 139 4.39 -2.37 -23.47
CA LYS A 139 5.56 -2.82 -24.25
C LYS A 139 6.67 -3.44 -23.42
N ILE A 140 6.95 -2.90 -22.24
CA ILE A 140 8.11 -3.31 -21.42
C ILE A 140 7.76 -3.87 -20.04
N GLY A 141 6.53 -3.76 -19.59
CA GLY A 141 6.14 -4.19 -18.24
C GLY A 141 6.38 -5.67 -17.98
N ARG A 142 6.21 -6.51 -19.00
CA ARG A 142 6.40 -7.96 -18.90
C ARG A 142 7.89 -8.34 -18.74
N SER A 143 8.79 -7.70 -19.50
CA SER A 143 10.23 -7.96 -19.44
C SER A 143 10.89 -7.41 -18.18
N ALA A 144 10.36 -6.33 -17.59
CA ALA A 144 10.88 -5.69 -16.38
C ALA A 144 10.43 -6.36 -15.08
N ARG A 145 9.28 -7.05 -15.07
CA ARG A 145 8.63 -7.58 -13.87
C ARG A 145 9.51 -8.53 -13.05
N ASN A 146 10.38 -9.32 -13.70
CA ASN A 146 11.21 -10.31 -13.03
C ASN A 146 12.57 -9.76 -12.54
N ILE A 147 12.88 -8.49 -12.82
CA ILE A 147 14.16 -7.89 -12.40
C ILE A 147 14.03 -7.42 -10.95
N PRO A 148 14.89 -7.89 -10.03
CA PRO A 148 14.84 -7.46 -8.63
C PRO A 148 15.14 -5.97 -8.50
N ASN A 149 14.50 -5.33 -7.52
CA ASN A 149 14.65 -3.89 -7.22
C ASN A 149 14.32 -2.93 -8.38
N LEU A 150 13.61 -3.42 -9.38
CA LEU A 150 13.05 -2.62 -10.47
C LEU A 150 11.53 -2.66 -10.40
N LYS A 151 10.87 -1.51 -10.44
CA LYS A 151 9.42 -1.43 -10.55
C LYS A 151 9.05 -0.55 -11.74
N VAL A 152 8.18 -1.07 -12.59
CA VAL A 152 7.60 -0.32 -13.71
C VAL A 152 6.14 -0.02 -13.38
N THR A 153 5.74 1.22 -13.49
CA THR A 153 4.37 1.68 -13.21
C THR A 153 3.96 2.77 -14.18
N ASP A 154 2.69 3.04 -14.28
CA ASP A 154 2.15 4.14 -15.07
C ASP A 154 1.92 5.40 -14.22
N VAL A 155 1.75 6.54 -14.88
CA VAL A 155 1.54 7.85 -14.26
C VAL A 155 0.33 7.86 -13.31
N ASN A 156 -0.65 6.99 -13.52
CA ASN A 156 -1.87 6.96 -12.72
C ASN A 156 -1.77 6.09 -11.46
N HIS A 157 -0.84 5.14 -11.41
CA HIS A 157 -0.80 4.11 -10.37
C HIS A 157 0.42 4.19 -9.44
N PHE A 158 1.36 5.10 -9.65
CA PHE A 158 2.45 5.26 -8.69
C PHE A 158 2.02 6.02 -7.43
N SER A 159 2.67 5.74 -6.32
CA SER A 159 2.37 6.34 -5.02
C SER A 159 3.60 7.06 -4.42
N ALA A 160 3.36 7.94 -3.43
CA ALA A 160 4.44 8.55 -2.66
C ALA A 160 5.36 7.50 -2.01
N PHE A 161 4.80 6.35 -1.61
CA PHE A 161 5.57 5.24 -1.05
C PHE A 161 6.55 4.63 -2.06
N ASP A 162 6.14 4.49 -3.33
CA ASP A 162 7.03 3.99 -4.39
C ASP A 162 8.21 4.94 -4.62
N ILE A 163 7.96 6.25 -4.66
CA ILE A 163 9.02 7.26 -4.84
C ILE A 163 10.07 7.18 -3.73
N VAL A 164 9.65 6.98 -2.48
CA VAL A 164 10.56 6.88 -1.33
C VAL A 164 11.32 5.55 -1.35
N LYS A 165 10.65 4.46 -1.70
CA LYS A 165 11.23 3.11 -1.70
C LYS A 165 12.42 2.97 -2.66
N PHE A 166 12.32 3.57 -3.84
CA PHE A 166 13.35 3.45 -4.87
C PHE A 166 14.33 4.62 -4.85
N LYS A 167 15.62 4.34 -5.09
CA LYS A 167 16.69 5.35 -5.08
C LYS A 167 16.57 6.27 -6.30
N LYS A 168 16.54 5.72 -7.51
CA LYS A 168 16.44 6.46 -8.77
C LYS A 168 15.01 6.41 -9.30
N ILE A 169 14.58 7.49 -9.94
CA ILE A 169 13.30 7.58 -10.64
C ILE A 169 13.58 7.90 -12.10
N VAL A 170 12.92 7.17 -12.97
CA VAL A 170 13.02 7.36 -14.41
C VAL A 170 11.64 7.70 -14.95
N PHE A 171 11.53 8.78 -15.66
CA PHE A 171 10.36 9.16 -16.43
C PHE A 171 10.64 9.03 -17.93
N THR A 172 9.61 8.81 -18.72
CA THR A 172 9.64 9.06 -20.17
C THR A 172 9.08 10.43 -20.48
N GLU A 173 9.41 10.99 -21.66
CA GLU A 173 8.93 12.31 -22.06
C GLU A 173 7.40 12.37 -22.07
N SER A 174 6.73 11.36 -22.61
CA SER A 174 5.28 11.27 -22.61
C SER A 174 4.71 11.23 -21.20
N SER A 175 5.35 10.49 -20.27
CA SER A 175 4.91 10.40 -18.90
C SER A 175 5.04 11.72 -18.14
N VAL A 176 6.06 12.53 -18.44
CA VAL A 176 6.22 13.88 -17.88
C VAL A 176 5.09 14.80 -18.33
N LYS A 177 4.78 14.81 -19.64
CA LYS A 177 3.68 15.62 -20.18
C LYS A 177 2.31 15.24 -19.57
N GLU A 178 2.08 13.94 -19.37
CA GLU A 178 0.86 13.46 -18.70
C GLU A 178 0.82 13.88 -17.21
N LEU A 179 1.96 13.85 -16.55
CA LEU A 179 2.10 14.25 -15.16
C LEU A 179 1.86 15.75 -15.00
N GLU A 180 2.40 16.59 -15.84
CA GLU A 180 2.15 18.04 -15.84
C GLU A 180 0.66 18.35 -15.99
N LYS A 181 -0.04 17.74 -16.93
CA LYS A 181 -1.51 17.91 -17.10
C LYS A 181 -2.30 17.52 -15.84
N ARG A 182 -1.79 16.57 -15.07
CA ARG A 182 -2.46 16.09 -13.84
C ARG A 182 -2.23 17.03 -12.65
N TYR A 183 -1.10 17.74 -12.62
CA TYR A 183 -0.69 18.57 -11.46
C TYR A 183 -0.84 20.08 -11.72
N SER A 184 -1.10 20.49 -12.98
CA SER A 184 -1.63 21.81 -13.28
C SER A 184 -3.06 21.95 -12.82
#